data_7b38e73fc4bb0cd4737e1340ff499b61
#
_entry.id   7b38e73fc4bb0cd4737e1340ff499b61
#
_cell.length_a   1.000
_cell.length_b   1.000
_cell.length_c   1.000
_cell.angle_alpha   90.00
_cell.angle_beta   90.00
_cell.angle_gamma   90.00
#
_symmetry.space_group_name_H-M   'P 1'
#
loop_
_entity.id
_entity.type
_entity.pdbx_description
1 polymer ?
#
loop_
_entity_poly.entity_id
_entity_poly.type
_entity_poly.pdbx_seq_one_letter_code
_entity_poly.pdbx_strand_id
1 'polypeptide(L)'
;MKKITLFTILCVIMLSTGSCDWFRARLGMPTSDELAAVREKARQDSIQKADYARLLEAEQQRQRDSLLQAQAQATKPVLQRYHIVFGCFMMPDNANRMMQNLTKAGLSPQNITFKNGFSVISAAAFDRLGDAYNGMNQLMSESPLAPYNIWIYDTRQQLHIE
;
A
#
# COMPACT_ATOMS: atom_id res chain seq x y z
N MET A 1 57.35 -56.24 29.71
CA MET A 1 56.06 -55.50 30.02
C MET A 1 55.97 -54.21 29.27
N LYS A 2 56.93 -53.31 29.24
CA LYS A 2 56.86 -52.00 28.54
C LYS A 2 56.57 -52.06 27.04
N LYS A 3 56.96 -53.07 26.31
CA LYS A 3 56.70 -53.20 24.85
C LYS A 3 55.30 -53.63 24.52
N ILE A 4 54.61 -54.35 25.41
CA ILE A 4 53.24 -54.78 25.24
C ILE A 4 52.28 -53.60 25.51
N THR A 5 52.57 -52.79 26.51
CA THR A 5 51.77 -51.59 26.82
C THR A 5 51.90 -50.55 25.73
N LEU A 6 53.01 -50.38 25.09
CA LEU A 6 53.22 -49.44 23.97
C LEU A 6 52.50 -49.94 22.71
N PHE A 7 52.43 -51.24 22.46
CA PHE A 7 51.68 -51.80 21.34
C PHE A 7 50.15 -51.68 21.55
N THR A 8 49.66 -51.87 22.77
CA THR A 8 48.22 -51.67 23.07
C THR A 8 47.79 -50.20 22.96
N ILE A 9 48.64 -49.26 23.39
CA ILE A 9 48.36 -47.84 23.23
C ILE A 9 48.37 -47.45 21.73
N LEU A 10 49.29 -47.95 20.93
CA LEU A 10 49.36 -47.74 19.48
C LEU A 10 48.12 -48.31 18.77
N CYS A 11 47.63 -49.48 19.15
CA CYS A 11 46.40 -50.07 18.60
C CYS A 11 45.15 -49.25 18.97
N VAL A 12 45.06 -48.71 20.17
CA VAL A 12 43.93 -47.87 20.59
C VAL A 12 43.92 -46.55 19.84
N ILE A 13 45.06 -45.94 19.58
CA ILE A 13 45.18 -44.71 18.79
C ILE A 13 44.80 -44.96 17.32
N MET A 14 45.20 -46.08 16.74
CA MET A 14 44.85 -46.47 15.36
C MET A 14 43.35 -46.78 15.21
N LEU A 15 42.68 -47.27 16.23
CA LEU A 15 41.27 -47.55 16.26
C LEU A 15 40.41 -46.26 16.43
N SER A 16 40.98 -45.18 16.98
CA SER A 16 40.24 -43.94 17.26
C SER A 16 40.21 -42.95 16.08
N THR A 17 41.10 -43.06 15.09
CA THR A 17 41.28 -42.01 14.07
C THR A 17 40.72 -42.30 12.68
N GLY A 18 40.13 -43.46 12.40
CA GLY A 18 39.73 -43.75 11.01
C GLY A 18 38.56 -44.71 10.81
N SER A 19 37.87 -45.12 11.86
CA SER A 19 37.07 -46.35 11.75
C SER A 19 35.58 -46.18 11.41
N CYS A 20 35.03 -44.97 11.50
CA CYS A 20 33.57 -44.78 11.30
C CYS A 20 33.15 -44.75 9.81
N ASP A 21 33.91 -44.13 8.95
CA ASP A 21 33.52 -43.98 7.53
C ASP A 21 33.83 -45.22 6.70
N TRP A 22 34.95 -45.95 6.99
CA TRP A 22 35.26 -47.20 6.34
C TRP A 22 34.22 -48.30 6.67
N PHE A 23 33.76 -48.34 7.92
CA PHE A 23 32.74 -49.30 8.35
C PHE A 23 31.35 -48.97 7.75
N ARG A 24 31.03 -47.69 7.64
CA ARG A 24 29.81 -47.23 6.96
C ARG A 24 29.78 -47.58 5.48
N ALA A 25 30.90 -47.33 4.76
CA ALA A 25 31.02 -47.66 3.34
C ALA A 25 30.85 -49.16 3.08
N ARG A 26 31.34 -50.01 3.99
CA ARG A 26 31.25 -51.47 3.85
C ARG A 26 29.84 -52.03 4.15
N LEU A 27 29.05 -51.30 4.94
CA LEU A 27 27.65 -51.64 5.25
C LEU A 27 26.64 -50.98 4.29
N GLY A 28 27.13 -50.31 3.24
CA GLY A 28 26.24 -49.61 2.29
C GLY A 28 25.51 -48.39 2.89
N MET A 29 26.04 -47.87 4.01
CA MET A 29 25.50 -46.66 4.63
C MET A 29 26.22 -45.41 4.06
N PRO A 30 25.54 -44.28 3.91
CA PRO A 30 26.15 -43.08 3.39
C PRO A 30 27.31 -42.61 4.30
N THR A 31 28.40 -42.21 3.69
CA THR A 31 29.60 -41.69 4.37
C THR A 31 29.28 -40.29 4.96
N SER A 32 30.16 -39.83 5.87
CA SER A 32 30.02 -38.51 6.48
C SER A 32 30.00 -37.40 5.44
N ASP A 33 30.77 -37.52 4.38
CA ASP A 33 30.86 -36.56 3.29
C ASP A 33 29.59 -36.56 2.42
N GLU A 34 29.03 -37.73 2.13
CA GLU A 34 27.74 -37.82 1.40
C GLU A 34 26.59 -37.24 2.20
N LEU A 35 26.57 -37.50 3.52
CA LEU A 35 25.56 -36.87 4.40
C LEU A 35 25.72 -35.34 4.48
N ALA A 36 26.96 -34.84 4.51
CA ALA A 36 27.24 -33.41 4.47
C ALA A 36 26.80 -32.81 3.13
N ALA A 37 27.05 -33.44 2.02
CA ALA A 37 26.62 -32.99 0.69
C ALA A 37 25.08 -32.97 0.56
N VAL A 38 24.39 -33.97 1.08
CA VAL A 38 22.90 -34.02 1.08
C VAL A 38 22.33 -32.91 1.96
N ARG A 39 22.94 -32.67 3.14
CA ARG A 39 22.48 -31.57 4.02
C ARG A 39 22.69 -30.19 3.39
N GLU A 40 23.87 -30.00 2.74
CA GLU A 40 24.15 -28.74 2.07
C GLU A 40 23.19 -28.50 0.89
N LYS A 41 22.92 -29.54 0.09
CA LYS A 41 21.91 -29.45 -0.98
C LYS A 41 20.51 -29.14 -0.44
N ALA A 42 20.09 -29.81 0.62
CA ALA A 42 18.80 -29.53 1.26
C ALA A 42 18.72 -28.11 1.82
N ARG A 43 19.84 -27.59 2.34
CA ARG A 43 19.94 -26.20 2.81
C ARG A 43 19.85 -25.21 1.65
N GLN A 44 20.55 -25.45 0.56
CA GLN A 44 20.48 -24.62 -0.65
C GLN A 44 19.08 -24.64 -1.26
N ASP A 45 18.44 -25.79 -1.36
CA ASP A 45 17.07 -25.92 -1.83
C ASP A 45 16.08 -25.15 -0.94
N SER A 46 16.30 -25.18 0.38
CA SER A 46 15.44 -24.42 1.32
C SER A 46 15.62 -22.90 1.18
N ILE A 47 16.86 -22.43 0.98
CA ILE A 47 17.17 -21.01 0.74
C ILE A 47 16.52 -20.57 -0.59
N GLN A 48 16.70 -21.31 -1.66
CA GLN A 48 16.10 -20.99 -2.97
C GLN A 48 14.57 -20.91 -2.89
N LYS A 49 13.94 -21.86 -2.20
CA LYS A 49 12.48 -21.84 -1.99
C LYS A 49 12.03 -20.62 -1.18
N ALA A 50 12.78 -20.24 -0.15
CA ALA A 50 12.48 -19.08 0.66
C ALA A 50 12.64 -17.77 -0.14
N ASP A 51 13.69 -17.65 -0.96
CA ASP A 51 13.91 -16.49 -1.81
C ASP A 51 12.83 -16.38 -2.90
N TYR A 52 12.46 -17.50 -3.51
CA TYR A 52 11.37 -17.53 -4.49
C TYR A 52 10.03 -17.12 -3.86
N ALA A 53 9.72 -17.62 -2.65
CA ALA A 53 8.53 -17.21 -1.93
C ALA A 53 8.49 -15.69 -1.64
N ARG A 54 9.63 -15.13 -1.20
CA ARG A 54 9.77 -13.68 -0.97
C ARG A 54 9.57 -12.85 -2.23
N LEU A 55 10.11 -13.30 -3.36
CA LEU A 55 9.92 -12.63 -4.65
C LEU A 55 8.44 -12.64 -5.06
N LEU A 56 7.77 -13.76 -4.88
CA LEU A 56 6.34 -13.91 -5.21
C LEU A 56 5.46 -13.02 -4.32
N GLU A 57 5.75 -12.96 -3.02
CA GLU A 57 5.07 -12.05 -2.08
C GLU A 57 5.30 -10.58 -2.44
N ALA A 58 6.54 -10.21 -2.76
CA ALA A 58 6.87 -8.84 -3.18
C ALA A 58 6.16 -8.44 -4.48
N GLU A 59 6.02 -9.36 -5.43
CA GLU A 59 5.28 -9.11 -6.68
C GLU A 59 3.78 -8.97 -6.42
N GLN A 60 3.19 -9.84 -5.59
CA GLN A 60 1.79 -9.71 -5.18
C GLN A 60 1.53 -8.39 -4.45
N GLN A 61 2.45 -7.95 -3.59
CA GLN A 61 2.32 -6.69 -2.90
C GLN A 61 2.34 -5.51 -3.88
N ARG A 62 3.27 -5.49 -4.84
CA ARG A 62 3.31 -4.47 -5.89
C ARG A 62 2.02 -4.42 -6.71
N GLN A 63 1.45 -5.58 -7.05
CA GLN A 63 0.17 -5.64 -7.76
C GLN A 63 -0.98 -5.07 -6.93
N ARG A 64 -1.06 -5.41 -5.64
CA ARG A 64 -2.06 -4.85 -4.72
C ARG A 64 -1.92 -3.32 -4.59
N ASP A 65 -0.70 -2.84 -4.39
CA ASP A 65 -0.43 -1.40 -4.27
C ASP A 65 -0.78 -0.65 -5.57
N SER A 66 -0.46 -1.24 -6.74
CA SER A 66 -0.84 -0.71 -8.04
C SER A 66 -2.36 -0.63 -8.22
N LEU A 67 -3.09 -1.68 -7.83
CA LEU A 67 -4.56 -1.70 -7.88
C LEU A 67 -5.18 -0.68 -6.94
N LEU A 68 -4.66 -0.56 -5.72
CA LEU A 68 -5.11 0.44 -4.75
C LEU A 68 -4.87 1.87 -5.26
N GLN A 69 -3.72 2.14 -5.87
CA GLN A 69 -3.42 3.42 -6.50
C GLN A 69 -4.35 3.72 -7.69
N ALA A 70 -4.60 2.72 -8.54
CA ALA A 70 -5.52 2.87 -9.66
C ALA A 70 -6.96 3.14 -9.18
N GLN A 71 -7.42 2.46 -8.12
CA GLN A 71 -8.72 2.72 -7.51
C GLN A 71 -8.79 4.11 -6.88
N ALA A 72 -7.74 4.53 -6.17
CA ALA A 72 -7.66 5.87 -5.58
C ALA A 72 -7.68 6.98 -6.64
N GLN A 73 -7.06 6.75 -7.81
CA GLN A 73 -7.10 7.68 -8.93
C GLN A 73 -8.48 7.68 -9.63
N ALA A 74 -9.11 6.52 -9.78
CA ALA A 74 -10.45 6.41 -10.37
C ALA A 74 -11.54 7.03 -9.47
N THR A 75 -11.30 7.13 -8.15
CA THR A 75 -12.22 7.75 -7.19
C THR A 75 -11.99 9.25 -7.02
N LYS A 76 -10.94 9.82 -7.64
CA LYS A 76 -10.82 11.28 -7.67
C LYS A 76 -12.00 11.82 -8.48
N PRO A 77 -12.90 12.59 -7.87
CA PRO A 77 -14.00 13.19 -8.61
C PRO A 77 -13.37 14.07 -9.70
N VAL A 78 -13.72 13.79 -10.96
CA VAL A 78 -13.39 14.72 -12.05
C VAL A 78 -14.08 16.02 -11.70
N LEU A 79 -13.31 17.03 -11.30
CA LEU A 79 -13.85 18.34 -11.00
C LEU A 79 -14.49 18.90 -12.27
N GLN A 80 -15.80 19.10 -12.22
CA GLN A 80 -16.51 19.83 -13.25
C GLN A 80 -15.98 21.26 -13.34
N ARG A 81 -16.18 21.91 -14.45
CA ARG A 81 -15.52 23.20 -14.69
C ARG A 81 -16.04 24.34 -13.79
N TYR A 82 -17.34 24.42 -13.58
CA TYR A 82 -18.00 25.53 -12.87
C TYR A 82 -18.65 25.03 -11.62
N HIS A 83 -18.23 25.54 -10.46
CA HIS A 83 -18.74 25.17 -9.15
C HIS A 83 -19.51 26.31 -8.54
N ILE A 84 -20.73 26.05 -8.07
CA ILE A 84 -21.51 27.02 -7.31
C ILE A 84 -21.05 26.95 -5.85
N VAL A 85 -20.36 27.97 -5.39
CA VAL A 85 -19.75 28.03 -4.07
C VAL A 85 -20.70 28.68 -3.06
N PHE A 86 -20.94 27.94 -1.97
CA PHE A 86 -21.77 28.39 -0.84
C PHE A 86 -20.95 28.99 0.31
N GLY A 87 -19.65 28.65 0.38
CA GLY A 87 -18.79 29.22 1.42
C GLY A 87 -17.35 28.83 1.25
N CYS A 88 -16.49 29.63 1.88
CA CYS A 88 -15.05 29.44 1.93
C CYS A 88 -14.63 29.49 3.40
N PHE A 89 -13.99 28.44 3.87
CA PHE A 89 -13.70 28.24 5.29
C PHE A 89 -12.21 27.98 5.52
N MET A 90 -11.64 28.67 6.51
CA MET A 90 -10.29 28.38 6.97
C MET A 90 -10.26 27.17 7.92
N MET A 91 -11.32 26.99 8.71
CA MET A 91 -11.43 25.90 9.68
C MET A 91 -12.16 24.69 9.06
N PRO A 92 -11.56 23.50 9.06
CA PRO A 92 -12.17 22.28 8.49
C PRO A 92 -13.53 21.92 9.11
N ASP A 93 -13.71 22.18 10.41
CA ASP A 93 -14.96 21.86 11.13
C ASP A 93 -16.13 22.67 10.59
N ASN A 94 -15.91 23.93 10.22
CA ASN A 94 -16.95 24.77 9.64
C ASN A 94 -17.31 24.32 8.22
N ALA A 95 -16.31 23.91 7.44
CA ALA A 95 -16.51 23.32 6.11
C ALA A 95 -17.34 22.02 6.21
N ASN A 96 -16.97 21.13 7.13
CA ASN A 96 -17.69 19.87 7.36
C ASN A 96 -19.13 20.09 7.79
N ARG A 97 -19.37 21.09 8.65
CA ARG A 97 -20.72 21.46 9.08
C ARG A 97 -21.58 21.98 7.93
N MET A 98 -20.99 22.82 7.06
CA MET A 98 -21.67 23.29 5.84
C MET A 98 -22.00 22.12 4.91
N MET A 99 -21.06 21.22 4.67
CA MET A 99 -21.29 20.02 3.85
C MET A 99 -22.46 19.17 4.40
N GLN A 100 -22.47 18.92 5.71
CA GLN A 100 -23.58 18.17 6.34
C GLN A 100 -24.92 18.84 6.17
N ASN A 101 -24.99 20.17 6.30
CA ASN A 101 -26.23 20.94 6.13
C ASN A 101 -26.75 20.87 4.69
N LEU A 102 -25.84 20.98 3.71
CA LEU A 102 -26.20 20.87 2.29
C LEU A 102 -26.64 19.44 1.93
N THR A 103 -25.98 18.43 2.47
CA THR A 103 -26.39 17.03 2.29
C THR A 103 -27.76 16.75 2.88
N LYS A 104 -28.07 17.30 4.07
CA LYS A 104 -29.42 17.19 4.68
C LYS A 104 -30.48 17.90 3.85
N ALA A 105 -30.11 18.94 3.12
CA ALA A 105 -30.99 19.64 2.18
C ALA A 105 -31.15 18.93 0.82
N GLY A 106 -30.58 17.73 0.66
CA GLY A 106 -30.69 16.94 -0.57
C GLY A 106 -29.69 17.31 -1.67
N LEU A 107 -28.74 18.18 -1.36
CA LEU A 107 -27.65 18.52 -2.31
C LEU A 107 -26.47 17.55 -2.21
N SER A 108 -25.63 17.54 -3.23
CA SER A 108 -24.40 16.71 -3.29
C SER A 108 -23.15 17.62 -3.20
N PRO A 109 -22.84 18.16 -2.02
CA PRO A 109 -21.76 19.13 -1.88
C PRO A 109 -20.40 18.50 -2.09
N GLN A 110 -19.45 19.30 -2.59
CA GLN A 110 -18.06 18.96 -2.77
C GLN A 110 -17.17 19.93 -1.99
N ASN A 111 -16.13 19.41 -1.36
CA ASN A 111 -15.11 20.23 -0.73
C ASN A 111 -13.91 20.37 -1.68
N ILE A 112 -13.59 21.59 -2.05
CA ILE A 112 -12.47 21.94 -2.93
C ILE A 112 -11.43 22.66 -2.07
N THR A 113 -10.25 22.07 -1.91
CA THR A 113 -9.17 22.70 -1.15
C THR A 113 -8.40 23.66 -2.06
N PHE A 114 -8.32 24.92 -1.66
CA PHE A 114 -7.55 25.94 -2.36
C PHE A 114 -6.07 25.95 -1.91
N LYS A 115 -5.20 26.41 -2.80
CA LYS A 115 -3.73 26.51 -2.55
C LYS A 115 -3.36 27.38 -1.34
N ASN A 116 -4.24 28.27 -0.96
CA ASN A 116 -4.10 29.13 0.23
C ASN A 116 -4.59 28.46 1.53
N GLY A 117 -4.94 27.16 1.49
CA GLY A 117 -5.40 26.38 2.64
C GLY A 117 -6.87 26.52 2.99
N PHE A 118 -7.67 27.27 2.20
CA PHE A 118 -9.10 27.37 2.42
C PHE A 118 -9.84 26.15 1.86
N SER A 119 -10.85 25.71 2.58
CA SER A 119 -11.85 24.74 2.13
C SER A 119 -13.05 25.50 1.52
N VAL A 120 -13.28 25.28 0.24
CA VAL A 120 -14.35 25.89 -0.54
C VAL A 120 -15.46 24.85 -0.75
N ILE A 121 -16.65 25.13 -0.27
CA ILE A 121 -17.78 24.19 -0.36
C ILE A 121 -18.64 24.56 -1.56
N SER A 122 -18.64 23.67 -2.54
CA SER A 122 -19.50 23.72 -3.72
C SER A 122 -20.79 22.96 -3.46
N ALA A 123 -21.93 23.58 -3.73
CA ALA A 123 -23.25 22.94 -3.60
C ALA A 123 -23.66 22.15 -4.85
N ALA A 124 -23.18 22.59 -6.02
CA ALA A 124 -23.40 21.95 -7.31
C ALA A 124 -22.26 22.29 -8.27
N ALA A 125 -22.09 21.48 -9.31
CA ALA A 125 -21.06 21.68 -10.31
C ALA A 125 -21.62 21.43 -11.73
N PHE A 126 -21.05 22.10 -12.73
CA PHE A 126 -21.51 22.10 -14.12
C PHE A 126 -20.33 22.21 -15.09
N ASP A 127 -20.50 21.69 -16.30
CA ASP A 127 -19.49 21.82 -17.34
C ASP A 127 -19.65 23.10 -18.19
N ARG A 128 -20.85 23.68 -18.17
CA ARG A 128 -21.19 24.89 -18.94
C ARG A 128 -21.56 26.04 -18.01
N LEU A 129 -21.05 27.22 -18.33
CA LEU A 129 -21.28 28.43 -17.53
C LEU A 129 -22.77 28.82 -17.45
N GLY A 130 -23.50 28.66 -18.56
CA GLY A 130 -24.95 28.97 -18.60
C GLY A 130 -25.76 28.10 -17.64
N ASP A 131 -25.42 26.79 -17.57
CA ASP A 131 -26.08 25.85 -16.67
C ASP A 131 -25.74 26.16 -15.21
N ALA A 132 -24.49 26.58 -14.94
CA ALA A 132 -24.08 27.04 -13.60
C ALA A 132 -24.85 28.30 -13.15
N TYR A 133 -25.08 29.29 -14.03
CA TYR A 133 -25.89 30.45 -13.71
C TYR A 133 -27.34 30.08 -13.45
N ASN A 134 -27.95 29.22 -14.27
CA ASN A 134 -29.30 28.73 -14.07
C ASN A 134 -29.44 27.98 -12.73
N GLY A 135 -28.50 27.08 -12.45
CA GLY A 135 -28.44 26.34 -11.18
C GLY A 135 -28.24 27.26 -9.97
N MET A 136 -27.41 28.30 -10.10
CA MET A 136 -27.21 29.30 -9.05
C MET A 136 -28.51 30.07 -8.76
N ASN A 137 -29.20 30.54 -9.80
CA ASN A 137 -30.48 31.25 -9.64
C ASN A 137 -31.55 30.35 -9.01
N GLN A 138 -31.61 29.09 -9.41
CA GLN A 138 -32.49 28.09 -8.82
C GLN A 138 -32.17 27.88 -7.33
N LEU A 139 -30.93 27.68 -6.97
CA LEU A 139 -30.52 27.50 -5.57
C LEU A 139 -30.80 28.73 -4.72
N MET A 140 -30.64 29.92 -5.28
CA MET A 140 -30.99 31.16 -4.58
C MET A 140 -32.50 31.33 -4.32
N SER A 141 -33.34 30.82 -5.22
CA SER A 141 -34.81 30.92 -5.09
C SER A 141 -35.42 29.81 -4.24
N GLU A 142 -34.83 28.59 -4.27
CA GLU A 142 -35.45 27.42 -3.67
C GLU A 142 -34.77 26.98 -2.35
N SER A 143 -33.48 27.31 -2.15
CA SER A 143 -32.75 26.87 -0.98
C SER A 143 -32.69 27.93 0.12
N PRO A 144 -33.28 27.67 1.30
CA PRO A 144 -33.15 28.55 2.46
C PRO A 144 -31.71 28.62 3.01
N LEU A 145 -30.84 27.73 2.56
CA LEU A 145 -29.42 27.69 2.96
C LEU A 145 -28.54 28.51 2.02
N ALA A 146 -29.06 29.01 0.90
CA ALA A 146 -28.25 29.78 -0.05
C ALA A 146 -27.82 31.12 0.60
N PRO A 147 -26.49 31.35 0.73
CA PRO A 147 -25.99 32.60 1.27
C PRO A 147 -26.15 33.73 0.25
N TYR A 148 -26.23 34.99 0.75
CA TYR A 148 -26.33 36.17 -0.12
C TYR A 148 -25.11 36.37 -1.05
N ASN A 149 -23.98 35.76 -0.72
CA ASN A 149 -22.71 35.89 -1.45
C ASN A 149 -22.32 34.62 -2.19
N ILE A 150 -23.29 33.89 -2.72
CA ILE A 150 -23.07 32.75 -3.59
C ILE A 150 -22.35 33.21 -4.87
N TRP A 151 -21.38 32.40 -5.34
CA TRP A 151 -20.57 32.73 -6.52
C TRP A 151 -20.18 31.47 -7.30
N ILE A 152 -19.77 31.67 -8.55
CA ILE A 152 -19.33 30.60 -9.42
C ILE A 152 -17.80 30.57 -9.47
N TYR A 153 -17.18 29.46 -9.13
CA TYR A 153 -15.77 29.19 -9.29
C TYR A 153 -15.50 28.46 -10.60
N ASP A 154 -14.62 29.00 -11.46
CA ASP A 154 -14.13 28.33 -12.68
C ASP A 154 -12.79 27.63 -12.33
N THR A 155 -12.74 26.30 -12.46
CA THR A 155 -11.54 25.49 -12.15
C THR A 155 -10.32 25.87 -13.01
N ARG A 156 -10.51 26.50 -14.16
CA ARG A 156 -9.42 27.05 -14.99
C ARG A 156 -8.60 28.15 -14.30
N GLN A 157 -9.10 28.75 -13.25
CA GLN A 157 -8.33 29.67 -12.41
C GLN A 157 -7.22 28.99 -11.60
N GLN A 158 -7.24 27.64 -11.53
CA GLN A 158 -6.23 26.80 -10.88
C GLN A 158 -5.90 27.21 -9.42
N LEU A 159 -6.89 27.69 -8.69
CA LEU A 159 -6.75 28.08 -7.28
C LEU A 159 -6.80 26.86 -6.35
N HIS A 160 -7.31 25.72 -6.83
CA HIS A 160 -7.43 24.46 -6.07
C HIS A 160 -6.15 23.61 -6.14
N ILE A 161 -6.02 22.71 -5.18
CA ILE A 161 -4.99 21.66 -5.17
C ILE A 161 -5.55 20.47 -5.96
N GLU A 162 -4.79 19.97 -6.93
CA GLU A 162 -5.13 18.77 -7.72
C GLU A 162 -4.96 17.46 -6.92
#